data_0ae9cabee6feb52b9c5a6cc347bf20be
#
_entry.id   0ae9cabee6feb52b9c5a6cc347bf20be
#
_cell.length_a   1.000
_cell.length_b   1.000
_cell.length_c   1.000
_cell.angle_alpha   90.00
_cell.angle_beta   90.00
_cell.angle_gamma   90.00
#
_symmetry.space_group_name_H-M   'P 1'
#
loop_
_entity.id
_entity.type
_entity.pdbx_description
1 polymer ?
#
loop_
_entity_poly.entity_id
_entity_poly.type
_entity_poly.pdbx_seq_one_letter_code
_entity_poly.pdbx_strand_id
1 'polypeptide(L)'
;MVRWAWACVGVLLVVSVTACDDPPPDAAPMSPAPAPTSAGWTAPPLRLPTAGPGDACPVAEPQPWSDSYQAHRVLGPGPLYPVADYFADGALQLRDEDREPDGTYTKKVRWIGSGYTGPVLVRAARIDAPGSATAAFSYTGESRDDGHHAVLTTPESDLPGITTVDGPGCYAYQVDGSTFSVTIVFRAAPANPS
;
A
#
# COMPACT_ATOMS: atom_id res chain seq x y z
N MET A 1 -10.92 -19.30 64.54
CA MET A 1 -11.36 -20.57 65.15
C MET A 1 -12.01 -21.43 64.13
N VAL A 2 -11.72 -22.72 64.20
CA VAL A 2 -12.25 -23.89 63.46
C VAL A 2 -11.57 -24.21 62.13
N ARG A 3 -10.61 -25.14 62.27
CA ARG A 3 -9.96 -25.95 61.26
C ARG A 3 -10.87 -27.15 60.91
N TRP A 4 -10.98 -27.47 59.63
CA TRP A 4 -11.41 -28.82 59.23
C TRP A 4 -10.47 -29.35 58.18
N ALA A 5 -9.76 -30.39 58.53
CA ALA A 5 -8.95 -31.23 57.70
C ALA A 5 -9.80 -32.44 57.23
N TRP A 6 -9.83 -32.73 55.96
CA TRP A 6 -10.28 -34.04 55.45
C TRP A 6 -9.23 -34.60 54.52
N ALA A 7 -8.66 -35.70 55.03
CA ALA A 7 -7.79 -36.57 54.23
C ALA A 7 -8.67 -37.59 53.52
N CYS A 8 -8.52 -37.74 52.22
CA CYS A 8 -9.00 -38.90 51.44
C CYS A 8 -7.85 -39.53 50.71
N VAL A 9 -7.54 -40.75 51.17
CA VAL A 9 -6.63 -41.73 50.54
C VAL A 9 -7.34 -42.27 49.30
N GLY A 10 -6.76 -42.11 48.10
CA GLY A 10 -7.25 -42.67 46.84
C GLY A 10 -6.17 -43.54 46.21
N VAL A 11 -6.49 -44.78 46.04
CA VAL A 11 -5.68 -45.91 45.51
C VAL A 11 -5.29 -45.66 44.04
N LEU A 12 -3.99 -45.71 43.76
CA LEU A 12 -3.43 -45.70 42.39
C LEU A 12 -3.63 -47.06 41.73
N LEU A 13 -4.44 -47.13 40.71
CA LEU A 13 -4.48 -48.23 39.74
C LEU A 13 -3.62 -47.83 38.56
N VAL A 14 -2.44 -48.40 38.42
CA VAL A 14 -1.57 -48.26 37.24
C VAL A 14 -2.06 -49.24 36.17
N VAL A 15 -2.71 -48.75 35.16
CA VAL A 15 -2.99 -49.52 33.93
C VAL A 15 -1.91 -49.16 32.91
N SER A 16 -0.97 -50.06 32.67
CA SER A 16 0.03 -49.92 31.60
C SER A 16 -0.63 -50.30 30.26
N VAL A 17 -0.95 -49.32 29.45
CA VAL A 17 -1.33 -49.51 28.04
C VAL A 17 -0.06 -49.35 27.22
N THR A 18 0.53 -50.43 26.74
CA THR A 18 1.55 -50.38 25.68
C THR A 18 0.86 -50.14 24.35
N ALA A 19 0.78 -48.88 23.94
CA ALA A 19 0.45 -48.54 22.57
C ALA A 19 1.73 -48.64 21.73
N CYS A 20 1.71 -49.50 20.73
CA CYS A 20 2.71 -49.47 19.66
C CYS A 20 2.37 -48.24 18.82
N ASP A 21 3.15 -47.19 18.99
CA ASP A 21 3.13 -46.01 18.10
C ASP A 21 3.95 -46.40 16.85
N ASP A 22 3.26 -46.69 15.75
CA ASP A 22 3.86 -46.63 14.43
C ASP A 22 4.12 -45.14 14.11
N PRO A 23 5.38 -44.78 13.78
CA PRO A 23 5.62 -43.40 13.36
C PRO A 23 4.82 -43.09 12.09
N PRO A 24 4.18 -41.91 12.00
CA PRO A 24 3.49 -41.51 10.79
C PRO A 24 4.49 -41.47 9.62
N PRO A 25 4.07 -41.86 8.40
CA PRO A 25 4.96 -41.81 7.24
C PRO A 25 5.48 -40.37 7.08
N ASP A 26 6.81 -40.24 6.94
CA ASP A 26 7.47 -38.97 6.68
C ASP A 26 6.72 -38.19 5.60
N ALA A 27 6.06 -37.14 6.00
CA ALA A 27 5.50 -36.18 5.05
C ALA A 27 6.69 -35.60 4.29
N ALA A 28 6.81 -35.94 3.02
CA ALA A 28 7.80 -35.35 2.14
C ALA A 28 7.74 -33.82 2.28
N PRO A 29 8.88 -33.12 2.41
CA PRO A 29 8.88 -31.68 2.53
C PRO A 29 8.20 -31.11 1.28
N MET A 30 7.05 -30.48 1.47
CA MET A 30 6.41 -29.71 0.41
C MET A 30 7.38 -28.60 0.00
N SER A 31 7.95 -28.72 -1.20
CA SER A 31 8.71 -27.62 -1.80
C SER A 31 7.81 -26.40 -1.80
N PRO A 32 8.25 -25.26 -1.26
CA PRO A 32 7.48 -24.01 -1.37
C PRO A 32 7.26 -23.74 -2.87
N ALA A 33 6.01 -23.43 -3.22
CA ALA A 33 5.69 -22.99 -4.58
C ALA A 33 6.61 -21.81 -4.94
N PRO A 34 7.21 -21.78 -6.15
CA PRO A 34 8.05 -20.66 -6.54
C PRO A 34 7.22 -19.38 -6.44
N ALA A 35 7.78 -18.39 -5.71
CA ALA A 35 7.21 -17.04 -5.67
C ALA A 35 7.05 -16.53 -7.12
N PRO A 36 5.97 -15.82 -7.47
CA PRO A 36 5.78 -15.27 -8.79
C PRO A 36 6.99 -14.39 -9.13
N THR A 37 7.80 -14.87 -10.05
CA THR A 37 9.01 -14.17 -10.48
C THR A 37 8.57 -13.02 -11.37
N SER A 38 8.86 -11.79 -10.97
CA SER A 38 8.67 -10.56 -11.79
C SER A 38 9.56 -10.55 -13.06
N ALA A 39 10.30 -11.59 -13.31
CA ALA A 39 11.19 -11.74 -14.46
C ALA A 39 10.38 -11.83 -15.75
N GLY A 40 10.14 -10.68 -16.39
CA GLY A 40 9.48 -10.61 -17.70
C GLY A 40 8.37 -9.57 -17.84
N TRP A 41 7.86 -8.99 -16.75
CA TRP A 41 6.90 -7.89 -16.87
C TRP A 41 7.64 -6.58 -17.18
N THR A 42 7.22 -5.92 -18.26
CA THR A 42 7.71 -4.59 -18.64
C THR A 42 6.56 -3.61 -18.50
N ALA A 43 6.80 -2.54 -17.74
CA ALA A 43 5.81 -1.50 -17.57
C ALA A 43 5.53 -0.78 -18.90
N PRO A 44 4.27 -0.38 -19.16
CA PRO A 44 3.95 0.45 -20.31
C PRO A 44 4.63 1.82 -20.20
N PRO A 45 4.79 2.56 -21.31
CA PRO A 45 5.31 3.92 -21.27
C PRO A 45 4.48 4.83 -20.35
N LEU A 46 5.14 5.82 -19.75
CA LEU A 46 4.44 6.86 -18.98
C LEU A 46 3.54 7.66 -19.92
N ARG A 47 2.24 7.75 -19.58
CA ARG A 47 1.23 8.47 -20.35
C ARG A 47 0.31 9.21 -19.40
N LEU A 48 0.69 10.45 -19.09
CA LEU A 48 -0.11 11.31 -18.22
C LEU A 48 -0.86 12.37 -19.04
N PRO A 49 -2.02 12.83 -18.56
CA PRO A 49 -2.68 13.98 -19.16
C PRO A 49 -1.81 15.22 -18.98
N THR A 50 -2.08 16.25 -19.76
CA THR A 50 -1.52 17.59 -19.58
C THR A 50 -2.65 18.53 -19.22
N ALA A 51 -2.43 19.38 -18.22
CA ALA A 51 -3.30 20.52 -17.94
C ALA A 51 -2.67 21.79 -18.54
N GLY A 52 -3.44 22.58 -19.24
CA GLY A 52 -2.95 23.85 -19.80
C GLY A 52 -2.69 24.88 -18.70
N PRO A 53 -1.89 25.92 -18.96
CA PRO A 53 -1.69 26.99 -18.02
C PRO A 53 -3.01 27.68 -17.69
N GLY A 54 -3.39 27.66 -16.40
CA GLY A 54 -4.65 28.25 -15.90
C GLY A 54 -5.87 27.33 -15.97
N ASP A 55 -5.74 26.13 -16.50
CA ASP A 55 -6.82 25.15 -16.45
C ASP A 55 -7.03 24.65 -15.01
N ALA A 56 -8.28 24.31 -14.71
CA ALA A 56 -8.60 23.64 -13.46
C ALA A 56 -7.93 22.23 -13.44
N CYS A 57 -7.29 21.87 -12.33
CA CYS A 57 -6.75 20.54 -12.16
C CYS A 57 -7.90 19.50 -12.15
N PRO A 58 -7.94 18.53 -13.09
CA PRO A 58 -9.03 17.56 -13.18
C PRO A 58 -8.82 16.41 -12.14
N VAL A 59 -8.88 16.76 -10.86
CA VAL A 59 -8.64 15.84 -9.75
C VAL A 59 -9.59 14.65 -9.77
N ALA A 60 -9.08 13.48 -9.43
CA ALA A 60 -9.88 12.27 -9.28
C ALA A 60 -10.85 12.43 -8.10
N GLU A 61 -12.12 12.12 -8.35
CA GLU A 61 -13.14 12.14 -7.31
C GLU A 61 -12.93 11.03 -6.28
N PRO A 62 -12.95 11.35 -4.97
CA PRO A 62 -12.83 10.36 -3.92
C PRO A 62 -14.02 9.40 -3.91
N GLN A 63 -13.74 8.11 -3.85
CA GLN A 63 -14.75 7.05 -3.78
C GLN A 63 -14.83 6.47 -2.36
N PRO A 64 -16.01 6.10 -1.85
CA PRO A 64 -16.16 5.41 -0.58
C PRO A 64 -15.36 4.10 -0.59
N TRP A 65 -14.69 3.79 0.51
CA TRP A 65 -14.03 2.49 0.71
C TRP A 65 -14.92 1.57 1.55
N SER A 66 -14.95 0.29 1.22
CA SER A 66 -15.86 -0.68 1.87
C SER A 66 -15.46 -1.03 3.30
N ASP A 67 -14.15 -0.95 3.63
CA ASP A 67 -13.64 -1.19 4.97
C ASP A 67 -13.19 0.13 5.62
N SER A 68 -14.07 0.70 6.44
CA SER A 68 -13.82 1.97 7.14
C SER A 68 -12.68 1.93 8.16
N TYR A 69 -12.22 0.74 8.58
CA TYR A 69 -11.02 0.60 9.43
C TYR A 69 -9.74 0.82 8.63
N GLN A 70 -9.78 0.55 7.33
CA GLN A 70 -8.63 0.79 6.45
C GLN A 70 -8.60 2.24 5.95
N ALA A 71 -9.71 2.75 5.45
CA ALA A 71 -9.84 4.11 4.94
C ALA A 71 -11.32 4.51 4.88
N HIS A 72 -11.61 5.81 4.84
CA HIS A 72 -12.95 6.28 4.53
C HIS A 72 -13.18 6.36 3.02
N ARG A 73 -12.17 6.83 2.31
CA ARG A 73 -12.24 7.06 0.86
C ARG A 73 -10.90 6.78 0.20
N VAL A 74 -10.95 6.47 -1.08
CA VAL A 74 -9.78 6.26 -1.94
C VAL A 74 -9.91 7.03 -3.24
N LEU A 75 -8.79 7.21 -3.96
CA LEU A 75 -8.78 7.85 -5.27
C LEU A 75 -8.55 6.81 -6.37
N GLY A 76 -9.15 7.06 -7.53
CA GLY A 76 -8.92 6.29 -8.76
C GLY A 76 -9.71 4.99 -8.86
N PRO A 77 -9.64 4.31 -10.01
CA PRO A 77 -10.46 3.13 -10.31
C PRO A 77 -9.88 1.81 -9.78
N GLY A 78 -8.66 1.81 -9.20
CA GLY A 78 -7.97 0.61 -8.70
C GLY A 78 -7.29 -0.23 -9.78
N PRO A 79 -6.78 -1.39 -9.37
CA PRO A 79 -6.90 -2.09 -8.08
C PRO A 79 -5.89 -1.67 -7.00
N LEU A 80 -5.07 -0.65 -7.24
CA LEU A 80 -4.18 -0.04 -6.25
C LEU A 80 -4.56 1.44 -6.10
N TYR A 81 -4.91 1.84 -4.89
CA TYR A 81 -5.57 3.10 -4.59
C TYR A 81 -4.78 3.93 -3.58
N PRO A 82 -4.44 5.20 -3.84
CA PRO A 82 -4.03 6.10 -2.77
C PRO A 82 -5.25 6.45 -1.90
N VAL A 83 -5.04 6.42 -0.58
CA VAL A 83 -6.08 6.76 0.40
C VAL A 83 -6.38 8.25 0.33
N ALA A 84 -7.64 8.60 0.06
CA ALA A 84 -8.07 9.99 -0.17
C ALA A 84 -7.99 10.86 1.09
N ASP A 85 -7.96 10.26 2.28
CA ASP A 85 -7.85 10.96 3.55
C ASP A 85 -6.53 11.74 3.73
N TYR A 86 -5.51 11.44 2.90
CA TYR A 86 -4.26 12.21 2.83
C TYR A 86 -4.37 13.45 1.93
N PHE A 87 -5.50 13.65 1.25
CA PHE A 87 -5.78 14.77 0.35
C PHE A 87 -6.90 15.64 0.92
N ALA A 88 -6.62 16.30 2.05
CA ALA A 88 -7.59 17.16 2.70
C ALA A 88 -8.03 18.31 1.76
N ASP A 89 -9.32 18.64 1.77
CA ASP A 89 -9.92 19.63 0.87
C ASP A 89 -9.61 19.37 -0.62
N GLY A 90 -9.47 18.09 -0.98
CA GLY A 90 -9.17 17.65 -2.35
C GLY A 90 -7.76 17.92 -2.82
N ALA A 91 -6.82 18.22 -1.90
CA ALA A 91 -5.43 18.47 -2.22
C ALA A 91 -4.46 17.84 -1.21
N LEU A 92 -3.30 17.43 -1.69
CA LEU A 92 -2.15 17.12 -0.88
C LEU A 92 -1.68 18.41 -0.22
N GLN A 93 -1.86 18.54 1.09
CA GLN A 93 -1.60 19.78 1.84
C GLN A 93 -0.10 19.94 2.06
N LEU A 94 0.50 21.00 1.51
CA LEU A 94 1.91 21.32 1.65
C LEU A 94 2.11 22.27 2.84
N ARG A 95 2.82 21.83 3.85
CA ARG A 95 3.16 22.61 5.03
C ARG A 95 4.65 22.91 5.03
N ASP A 96 5.07 23.97 5.73
CA ASP A 96 6.49 24.32 5.81
C ASP A 96 7.33 23.22 6.46
N GLU A 97 6.76 22.48 7.42
CA GLU A 97 7.44 21.35 8.07
C GLU A 97 7.63 20.12 7.16
N ASP A 98 6.93 20.04 6.04
CA ASP A 98 7.07 18.96 5.05
C ASP A 98 8.09 19.31 3.95
N ARG A 99 8.69 20.49 4.03
CA ARG A 99 9.62 21.01 3.02
C ARG A 99 11.01 20.47 3.24
N GLU A 100 11.55 19.85 2.22
CA GLU A 100 12.90 19.32 2.20
C GLU A 100 13.96 20.43 1.91
N PRO A 101 15.25 20.20 2.22
CA PRO A 101 16.31 21.17 1.95
C PRO A 101 16.46 21.58 0.47
N ASP A 102 16.06 20.71 -0.45
CA ASP A 102 16.08 20.98 -1.90
C ASP A 102 14.85 21.77 -2.39
N GLY A 103 13.93 22.08 -1.48
CA GLY A 103 12.72 22.84 -1.75
C GLY A 103 11.50 22.01 -2.14
N THR A 104 11.64 20.71 -2.29
CA THR A 104 10.51 19.79 -2.52
C THR A 104 9.70 19.59 -1.23
N TYR A 105 8.54 18.95 -1.36
CA TYR A 105 7.67 18.60 -0.23
C TYR A 105 7.43 17.11 -0.21
N THR A 106 7.76 16.44 0.90
CA THR A 106 7.56 15.00 1.08
C THR A 106 6.37 14.75 1.99
N LYS A 107 5.36 14.06 1.48
CA LYS A 107 4.10 13.77 2.15
C LYS A 107 3.89 12.27 2.29
N LYS A 108 3.35 11.84 3.43
CA LYS A 108 2.82 10.48 3.57
C LYS A 108 1.58 10.32 2.70
N VAL A 109 1.53 9.24 1.93
CA VAL A 109 0.35 8.78 1.20
C VAL A 109 0.30 7.27 1.34
N ARG A 110 -0.70 6.78 2.05
CA ARG A 110 -0.94 5.35 2.19
C ARG A 110 -1.69 4.84 0.97
N TRP A 111 -1.37 3.62 0.55
CA TRP A 111 -2.00 2.96 -0.57
C TRP A 111 -2.66 1.66 -0.13
N ILE A 112 -3.78 1.32 -0.75
CA ILE A 112 -4.51 0.07 -0.51
C ILE A 112 -4.60 -0.68 -1.84
N GLY A 113 -4.16 -1.93 -1.85
CA GLY A 113 -4.41 -2.88 -2.95
C GLY A 113 -5.62 -3.73 -2.64
N SER A 114 -6.47 -3.99 -3.63
CA SER A 114 -7.61 -4.89 -3.48
C SER A 114 -7.88 -5.66 -4.76
N GLY A 115 -7.96 -6.99 -4.61
CA GLY A 115 -8.28 -7.90 -5.71
C GLY A 115 -7.18 -8.11 -6.74
N TYR A 116 -5.92 -7.75 -6.43
CA TYR A 116 -4.80 -7.90 -7.36
C TYR A 116 -3.55 -8.46 -6.68
N THR A 117 -2.89 -9.37 -7.37
CA THR A 117 -1.54 -9.84 -7.04
C THR A 117 -0.66 -9.74 -8.27
N GLY A 118 0.61 -9.43 -8.08
CA GLY A 118 1.58 -9.30 -9.17
C GLY A 118 2.39 -8.02 -9.11
N PRO A 119 3.18 -7.73 -10.15
CA PRO A 119 4.00 -6.55 -10.23
C PRO A 119 3.15 -5.28 -10.38
N VAL A 120 3.56 -4.23 -9.68
CA VAL A 120 3.02 -2.87 -9.83
C VAL A 120 4.16 -1.87 -9.98
N LEU A 121 3.94 -0.84 -10.78
CA LEU A 121 4.83 0.32 -10.89
C LEU A 121 3.99 1.58 -10.68
N VAL A 122 4.36 2.41 -9.70
CA VAL A 122 3.76 3.73 -9.49
C VAL A 122 4.75 4.79 -9.94
N ARG A 123 4.35 5.63 -10.88
CA ARG A 123 5.09 6.79 -11.36
C ARG A 123 4.29 8.04 -11.10
N ALA A 124 4.94 9.14 -10.79
CA ALA A 124 4.28 10.41 -10.58
C ALA A 124 4.96 11.51 -11.41
N ALA A 125 4.19 12.47 -11.90
CA ALA A 125 4.73 13.68 -12.51
C ALA A 125 3.79 14.87 -12.35
N ARG A 126 4.34 16.06 -12.48
CA ARG A 126 3.60 17.30 -12.63
C ARG A 126 2.99 17.38 -14.03
N ILE A 127 1.75 17.85 -14.15
CA ILE A 127 1.01 17.86 -15.42
C ILE A 127 0.57 19.26 -15.89
N ASP A 128 0.73 20.30 -15.06
CA ASP A 128 0.33 21.68 -15.37
C ASP A 128 1.50 22.61 -15.70
N ALA A 129 2.72 22.20 -15.39
CA ALA A 129 3.94 22.96 -15.61
C ALA A 129 5.16 22.02 -15.63
N PRO A 130 6.36 22.48 -16.06
CA PRO A 130 7.59 21.77 -15.79
C PRO A 130 7.78 21.56 -14.27
N GLY A 131 8.22 20.36 -13.88
CA GLY A 131 8.43 20.02 -12.49
C GLY A 131 8.48 18.51 -12.28
N SER A 132 8.75 18.09 -11.05
CA SER A 132 8.95 16.71 -10.68
C SER A 132 7.96 16.25 -9.63
N ALA A 133 7.65 14.96 -9.67
CA ALA A 133 7.01 14.26 -8.58
C ALA A 133 7.49 12.81 -8.54
N THR A 134 7.52 12.23 -7.35
CA THR A 134 7.81 10.81 -7.14
C THR A 134 6.81 10.20 -6.17
N ALA A 135 6.65 8.89 -6.27
CA ALA A 135 5.92 8.10 -5.29
C ALA A 135 6.76 6.88 -4.93
N ALA A 136 6.78 6.50 -3.66
CA ALA A 136 7.50 5.32 -3.19
C ALA A 136 6.78 4.65 -2.02
N PHE A 137 6.85 3.32 -1.94
CA PHE A 137 6.39 2.56 -0.77
C PHE A 137 7.52 2.44 0.25
N SER A 138 7.19 2.57 1.54
CA SER A 138 8.21 2.71 2.60
C SER A 138 8.93 1.40 2.93
N TYR A 139 8.30 0.25 2.74
CA TYR A 139 8.81 -1.04 3.25
C TYR A 139 8.87 -2.15 2.21
N THR A 140 8.51 -1.86 0.97
CA THR A 140 8.50 -2.86 -0.10
C THR A 140 8.82 -2.21 -1.43
N GLY A 141 9.43 -2.98 -2.32
CA GLY A 141 9.73 -2.52 -3.66
C GLY A 141 11.09 -1.83 -3.80
N GLU A 142 11.30 -1.27 -4.96
CA GLU A 142 12.55 -0.62 -5.37
C GLU A 142 12.28 0.50 -6.38
N SER A 143 13.19 1.48 -6.46
CA SER A 143 13.15 2.49 -7.52
C SER A 143 13.52 1.85 -8.84
N ARG A 144 12.65 2.00 -9.85
CA ARG A 144 12.80 1.41 -11.17
C ARG A 144 11.95 2.16 -12.19
N ASP A 145 12.44 2.28 -13.43
CA ASP A 145 11.68 2.84 -14.56
C ASP A 145 11.03 4.21 -14.26
N ASP A 146 11.78 5.12 -13.65
CA ASP A 146 11.35 6.45 -13.19
C ASP A 146 10.16 6.43 -12.21
N GLY A 147 10.03 5.35 -11.45
CA GLY A 147 8.97 5.15 -10.47
C GLY A 147 9.37 4.23 -9.34
N HIS A 148 8.38 3.66 -8.67
CA HIS A 148 8.56 2.68 -7.63
C HIS A 148 7.84 1.38 -7.98
N HIS A 149 8.60 0.32 -8.14
CA HIS A 149 8.14 -1.01 -8.46
C HIS A 149 8.00 -1.84 -7.19
N ALA A 150 6.92 -2.58 -7.08
CA ALA A 150 6.72 -3.59 -6.04
C ALA A 150 6.01 -4.83 -6.60
N VAL A 151 6.01 -5.93 -5.85
CA VAL A 151 5.22 -7.13 -6.16
C VAL A 151 4.24 -7.37 -5.04
N LEU A 152 2.96 -7.26 -5.35
CA LEU A 152 1.88 -7.58 -4.41
C LEU A 152 1.69 -9.08 -4.34
N THR A 153 1.90 -9.67 -3.18
CA THR A 153 1.83 -11.12 -2.96
C THR A 153 0.48 -11.58 -2.43
N THR A 154 -0.34 -10.64 -1.96
CA THR A 154 -1.70 -10.87 -1.47
C THR A 154 -2.68 -9.97 -2.20
N PRO A 155 -3.92 -10.40 -2.44
CA PRO A 155 -4.92 -9.57 -3.10
C PRO A 155 -5.29 -8.32 -2.29
N GLU A 156 -5.20 -8.40 -0.97
CA GLU A 156 -5.40 -7.27 -0.08
C GLU A 156 -4.04 -6.81 0.45
N SER A 157 -3.67 -5.57 0.15
CA SER A 157 -2.38 -5.00 0.50
C SER A 157 -2.53 -3.64 1.16
N ASP A 158 -1.68 -3.37 2.15
CA ASP A 158 -1.58 -2.10 2.85
C ASP A 158 -0.15 -1.59 2.71
N LEU A 159 0.03 -0.51 1.95
CA LEU A 159 1.33 -0.01 1.55
C LEU A 159 1.52 1.42 2.07
N PRO A 160 2.15 1.60 3.23
CA PRO A 160 2.63 2.92 3.62
C PRO A 160 3.58 3.45 2.57
N GLY A 161 3.40 4.71 2.19
CA GLY A 161 4.22 5.32 1.15
C GLY A 161 4.39 6.80 1.37
N ILE A 162 5.19 7.38 0.49
CA ILE A 162 5.45 8.81 0.39
C ILE A 162 5.20 9.29 -1.04
N THR A 163 4.83 10.56 -1.14
CA THR A 163 4.78 11.30 -2.39
C THR A 163 5.58 12.58 -2.21
N THR A 164 6.55 12.80 -3.08
CA THR A 164 7.34 14.02 -3.12
C THR A 164 6.92 14.84 -4.33
N VAL A 165 6.69 16.14 -4.14
CA VAL A 165 6.33 17.11 -5.18
C VAL A 165 7.19 18.36 -5.06
N ASP A 166 7.38 19.08 -6.16
CA ASP A 166 8.21 20.30 -6.19
C ASP A 166 7.47 21.58 -5.75
N GLY A 167 6.19 21.49 -5.44
CA GLY A 167 5.40 22.63 -4.95
C GLY A 167 3.91 22.54 -5.26
N PRO A 168 3.19 23.64 -5.10
CA PRO A 168 1.78 23.72 -5.50
C PRO A 168 1.60 23.47 -7.00
N GLY A 169 0.61 22.67 -7.38
CA GLY A 169 0.36 22.34 -8.78
C GLY A 169 -0.60 21.18 -8.97
N CYS A 170 -0.75 20.78 -10.23
CA CYS A 170 -1.51 19.63 -10.66
C CYS A 170 -0.57 18.48 -11.01
N TYR A 171 -0.85 17.32 -10.46
CA TYR A 171 -0.01 16.13 -10.55
C TYR A 171 -0.84 14.91 -10.92
N ALA A 172 -0.18 13.90 -11.43
CA ALA A 172 -0.82 12.62 -11.64
C ALA A 172 0.09 11.46 -11.27
N TYR A 173 -0.51 10.41 -10.74
CA TYR A 173 0.08 9.08 -10.71
C TYR A 173 -0.34 8.32 -11.95
N GLN A 174 0.59 7.54 -12.50
CA GLN A 174 0.27 6.40 -13.34
C GLN A 174 0.61 5.14 -12.56
N VAL A 175 -0.37 4.27 -12.43
CA VAL A 175 -0.27 3.00 -11.72
C VAL A 175 -0.43 1.89 -12.73
N ASP A 176 0.63 1.13 -12.93
CA ASP A 176 0.68 0.04 -13.90
C ASP A 176 0.79 -1.30 -13.19
N GLY A 177 0.07 -2.26 -13.66
CA GLY A 177 0.18 -3.67 -13.31
C GLY A 177 0.20 -4.53 -14.57
N SER A 178 0.28 -5.85 -14.41
CA SER A 178 0.30 -6.75 -15.56
C SER A 178 -1.00 -6.75 -16.39
N THR A 179 -2.12 -6.32 -15.79
CA THR A 179 -3.46 -6.36 -16.41
C THR A 179 -4.16 -5.01 -16.43
N PHE A 180 -3.53 -3.96 -15.93
CA PHE A 180 -4.12 -2.61 -15.88
C PHE A 180 -3.06 -1.52 -16.02
N SER A 181 -3.51 -0.36 -16.44
CA SER A 181 -2.78 0.91 -16.39
C SER A 181 -3.81 2.01 -16.13
N VAL A 182 -3.66 2.72 -15.03
CA VAL A 182 -4.62 3.74 -14.60
C VAL A 182 -3.90 5.04 -14.24
N THR A 183 -4.59 6.15 -14.46
CA THR A 183 -4.11 7.49 -14.10
C THR A 183 -4.98 8.06 -13.00
N ILE A 184 -4.35 8.66 -11.98
CA ILE A 184 -5.01 9.28 -10.84
C ILE A 184 -4.47 10.69 -10.69
N VAL A 185 -5.29 11.68 -11.00
CA VAL A 185 -4.90 13.09 -10.91
C VAL A 185 -5.19 13.62 -9.51
N PHE A 186 -4.25 14.40 -8.97
CA PHE A 186 -4.39 15.06 -7.69
C PHE A 186 -3.80 16.47 -7.74
N ARG A 187 -4.26 17.33 -6.85
CA ARG A 187 -3.70 18.66 -6.65
C ARG A 187 -2.79 18.66 -5.43
N ALA A 188 -1.69 19.42 -5.47
CA ALA A 188 -0.94 19.82 -4.30
C ALA A 188 -1.14 21.33 -4.07
N ALA A 189 -1.39 21.73 -2.82
CA ALA A 189 -1.67 23.12 -2.48
C ALA A 189 -1.08 23.45 -1.09
N PRO A 190 -0.73 24.73 -0.82
CA PRO A 190 -0.38 25.15 0.52
C PRO A 190 -1.49 24.76 1.51
N ALA A 191 -1.09 24.31 2.70
CA ALA A 191 -2.05 24.07 3.76
C ALA A 191 -2.73 25.38 4.16
N ASN A 192 -4.03 25.34 4.42
CA ASN A 192 -4.72 26.49 4.98
C ASN A 192 -4.13 26.80 6.36
N PRO A 193 -3.84 28.07 6.68
CA PRO A 193 -3.42 28.44 8.01
C PRO A 193 -4.54 28.05 8.99
N SER A 194 -4.20 27.29 10.02
CA SER A 194 -5.08 26.90 11.13
C SER A 194 -5.27 28.04 12.12
#